data_c630f6ae3850458627416d91b6ca7a1e
#
_entry.id   c630f6ae3850458627416d91b6ca7a1e
#
_cell.length_a   1.000
_cell.length_b   1.000
_cell.length_c   1.000
_cell.angle_alpha   90.00
_cell.angle_beta   90.00
_cell.angle_gamma   90.00
#
_symmetry.space_group_name_H-M   'P 1'
#
loop_
_entity.id
_entity.type
_entity.pdbx_description
1 polymer ?
#
loop_
_entity_poly.entity_id
_entity_poly.type
_entity_poly.pdbx_seq_one_letter_code
_entity_poly.pdbx_strand_id
1 'polypeptide(L)' 'MTQMIKATNPYSNQSTMLTPEEHKLYIEIKTAEFDEDYDVMQKKLSKFSRLNASAFMVLLD' A
#
# COMPACT_ATOMS: atom_id res chain seq x y z
N MET A 1 -13.23 17.31 1.67
CA MET A 1 -12.45 16.92 0.50
C MET A 1 -11.39 15.89 0.88
N THR A 2 -11.22 14.87 0.07
CA THR A 2 -10.21 13.86 0.33
C THR A 2 -8.84 14.37 -0.12
N GLN A 3 -7.89 14.38 0.80
CA GLN A 3 -6.54 14.81 0.52
C GLN A 3 -5.71 13.60 0.06
N MET A 4 -5.13 13.70 -1.14
CA MET A 4 -4.32 12.62 -1.66
C MET A 4 -2.91 12.67 -1.08
N ILE A 5 -2.32 11.50 -0.85
CA ILE A 5 -1.01 11.35 -0.25
C ILE A 5 -0.10 10.65 -1.25
N LYS A 6 1.05 11.25 -1.53
CA LYS A 6 2.02 10.66 -2.45
C LYS A 6 2.77 9.52 -1.75
N ALA A 7 2.81 8.37 -2.40
CA ALA A 7 3.59 7.23 -1.95
C ALA A 7 4.56 6.82 -3.03
N THR A 8 5.78 6.46 -2.65
CA THR A 8 6.85 6.13 -3.59
C THR A 8 7.41 4.76 -3.25
N ASN A 9 7.58 3.93 -4.28
CA ASN A 9 8.26 2.64 -4.15
C ASN A 9 9.78 2.91 -4.11
N PRO A 10 10.46 2.60 -2.99
CA PRO A 10 11.89 2.89 -2.88
C PRO A 10 12.77 2.07 -3.82
N TYR A 11 12.26 0.95 -4.33
CA TYR A 11 13.05 0.10 -5.22
C TYR A 11 12.96 0.52 -6.67
N SER A 12 11.78 0.95 -7.12
CA SER A 12 11.57 1.34 -8.52
C SER A 12 11.56 2.84 -8.73
N ASN A 13 11.47 3.63 -7.67
CA ASN A 13 11.34 5.09 -7.71
C ASN A 13 10.02 5.56 -8.33
N GLN A 14 9.09 4.66 -8.55
CA GLN A 14 7.76 5.01 -9.06
C GLN A 14 6.88 5.49 -7.93
N SER A 15 6.02 6.46 -8.24
CA SER A 15 5.12 7.07 -7.25
C SER A 15 3.68 6.99 -7.70
N THR A 16 2.78 7.04 -6.74
CA THR A 16 1.35 7.13 -7.02
C THR A 16 0.69 7.89 -5.87
N MET A 17 -0.53 8.38 -6.12
CA MET A 17 -1.29 9.10 -5.11
C MET A 17 -2.30 8.18 -4.47
N LEU A 18 -2.40 8.24 -3.15
CA LEU A 18 -3.30 7.41 -2.36
C LEU A 18 -4.28 8.27 -1.57
N THR A 19 -5.49 7.77 -1.39
CA THR A 19 -6.39 8.36 -0.39
C THR A 19 -5.82 8.08 1.01
N PRO A 20 -6.24 8.86 2.04
CA PRO A 20 -5.79 8.58 3.40
C PRO A 20 -6.06 7.15 3.85
N GLU A 21 -7.19 6.58 3.44
CA GLU A 21 -7.52 5.20 3.76
C GLU A 21 -6.56 4.21 3.10
N GLU A 22 -6.26 4.41 1.82
CA GLU A 22 -5.31 3.58 1.08
C GLU A 22 -3.91 3.71 1.67
N HIS A 23 -3.51 4.92 2.03
CA HIS A 23 -2.20 5.15 2.63
C HIS A 23 -2.07 4.45 3.97
N LYS A 24 -3.10 4.51 4.80
CA LYS A 24 -3.12 3.81 6.08
C LYS A 24 -2.93 2.31 5.88
N LEU A 25 -3.65 1.74 4.91
CA LEU A 25 -3.55 0.33 4.59
C LEU A 25 -2.14 -0.03 4.09
N TYR A 26 -1.56 0.82 3.26
CA TYR A 26 -0.19 0.64 2.78
C TYR A 26 0.81 0.59 3.95
N ILE A 27 0.68 1.50 4.90
CA ILE A 27 1.56 1.52 6.08
C ILE A 27 1.37 0.24 6.92
N GLU A 28 0.12 -0.21 7.06
CA GLU A 28 -0.16 -1.47 7.78
C GLU A 28 0.50 -2.67 7.09
N ILE A 29 0.49 -2.69 5.76
CA ILE A 29 1.16 -3.75 4.99
C ILE A 29 2.67 -3.72 5.25
N LYS A 30 3.28 -2.55 5.21
CA LYS A 30 4.73 -2.41 5.44
C LYS A 30 5.10 -2.77 6.87
N THR A 31 4.26 -2.43 7.83
CA THR A 31 4.47 -2.79 9.23
C THR A 31 4.38 -4.31 9.43
N ALA A 32 3.39 -4.94 8.81
CA ALA A 32 3.24 -6.40 8.88
C ALA A 32 4.43 -7.11 8.24
N GLU A 33 4.93 -6.58 7.12
CA GLU A 33 6.13 -7.12 6.47
C GLU A 33 7.34 -7.03 7.39
N PHE A 34 7.53 -5.88 8.03
CA PHE A 34 8.63 -5.67 8.97
C PHE A 34 8.55 -6.63 10.16
N ASP A 35 7.33 -6.85 10.67
CA ASP A 35 7.10 -7.76 11.80
C ASP A 35 7.04 -9.23 11.38
N GLU A 36 7.16 -9.51 10.09
CA GLU A 36 7.06 -10.85 9.53
C GLU A 36 5.71 -11.52 9.82
N ASP A 37 4.67 -10.70 9.94
CA ASP A 37 3.30 -11.18 10.13
C ASP A 37 2.64 -11.38 8.76
N TYR A 38 2.99 -12.48 8.11
CA TYR A 38 2.59 -12.70 6.72
C TYR A 38 1.10 -12.96 6.55
N ASP A 39 0.43 -13.48 7.57
CA ASP A 39 -1.03 -13.67 7.52
C ASP A 39 -1.75 -12.34 7.44
N VAL A 40 -1.39 -11.40 8.31
CA VAL A 40 -1.94 -10.05 8.28
C VAL A 40 -1.55 -9.33 7.00
N MET A 41 -0.30 -9.47 6.57
CA MET A 41 0.19 -8.85 5.35
C MET A 41 -0.63 -9.31 4.15
N GLN A 42 -0.89 -10.60 4.02
CA GLN A 42 -1.65 -11.15 2.89
C GLN A 42 -3.09 -10.62 2.85
N LYS A 43 -3.74 -10.54 4.01
CA LYS A 43 -5.09 -10.00 4.10
C LYS A 43 -5.14 -8.55 3.67
N LYS A 44 -4.18 -7.76 4.14
CA LYS A 44 -4.10 -6.33 3.80
C LYS A 44 -3.75 -6.13 2.33
N LEU A 45 -2.86 -6.96 1.79
CA LEU A 45 -2.51 -6.90 0.37
C LEU A 45 -3.72 -7.15 -0.52
N SER A 46 -4.51 -8.18 -0.20
CA SER A 46 -5.73 -8.48 -0.96
C SER A 46 -6.69 -7.30 -0.93
N LYS A 47 -6.89 -6.72 0.25
CA LYS A 47 -7.78 -5.58 0.39
C LYS A 47 -7.27 -4.37 -0.40
N PHE A 48 -5.97 -4.10 -0.33
CA PHE A 48 -5.36 -2.97 -1.04
C PHE A 48 -5.51 -3.13 -2.55
N SER A 49 -5.26 -4.33 -3.07
CA SER A 49 -5.36 -4.58 -4.51
C SER A 49 -6.78 -4.41 -5.03
N ARG A 50 -7.78 -4.68 -4.20
CA ARG A 50 -9.19 -4.46 -4.57
C ARG A 50 -9.55 -2.98 -4.54
N LEU A 51 -8.98 -2.23 -3.59
CA LEU A 51 -9.27 -0.81 -3.46
C LEU A 51 -8.60 0.01 -4.57
N ASN A 52 -7.37 -0.32 -4.91
CA ASN A 52 -6.60 0.44 -5.90
C ASN A 52 -5.56 -0.46 -6.55
N ALA A 53 -5.98 -1.19 -7.57
CA ALA A 53 -5.11 -2.13 -8.27
C ALA A 53 -3.91 -1.43 -8.92
N SER A 54 -4.09 -0.22 -9.45
CA SER A 54 -2.99 0.53 -10.07
C SER A 54 -1.91 0.86 -9.06
N ALA A 55 -2.31 1.34 -7.88
CA ALA A 55 -1.35 1.64 -6.82
C ALA A 55 -0.67 0.39 -6.30
N PHE A 56 -1.41 -0.71 -6.22
CA PHE A 56 -0.82 -2.00 -5.82
C PHE A 56 0.32 -2.38 -6.75
N MET A 57 0.12 -2.24 -8.06
CA MET A 57 1.15 -2.58 -9.05
C MET A 57 2.35 -1.66 -8.96
N VAL A 58 2.15 -0.39 -8.63
CA VAL A 58 3.25 0.57 -8.50
C VAL A 58 4.04 0.33 -7.22
N LEU A 59 3.37 0.08 -6.10
CA LEU A 59 4.00 0.10 -4.79
C LEU A 59 4.37 -1.27 -4.26
N LEU A 60 3.62 -2.31 -4.61
CA LEU A 60 3.70 -3.60 -3.94
C LEU A 60 3.92 -4.79 -4.88
N ASP A 61 3.95 -4.53 -6.15
CA ASP A 61 4.17 -5.59 -7.14
C ASP A 61 5.67 -5.83 -7.40
#